data_7369b8f8d2083e340e52e9024b7ed128
#
_entry.id   7369b8f8d2083e340e52e9024b7ed128
#
_cell.length_a   1.000
_cell.length_b   1.000
_cell.length_c   1.000
_cell.angle_alpha   90.00
_cell.angle_beta   90.00
_cell.angle_gamma   90.00
#
_symmetry.space_group_name_H-M   'P 1'
#
loop_
_entity.id
_entity.type
_entity.pdbx_description
1 polymer ?
#
loop_
_entity_poly.entity_id
_entity_poly.type
_entity_poly.pdbx_seq_one_letter_code
_entity_poly.pdbx_strand_id
1 'polypeptide(L)'
;MKNYYLLILFALSLASCISVRKHNEQTTSLISPEKLKDDVDFAHSKLKELHPQLYWYISKKDLDYKFDSLKQTIDQPLTPIQFYFKLQPVIAQVREGHLSLRIPRRKFTKKEIKVLETKKPMFSRFEYYVKGEHLYIIKNKDSIENIKPGTEIVAINTIPVADFMKKYNSLISSDGFNTTFQPYFLKDVFFNFYTAENGFEDKATIQTLYKGEKKTYTLTRELKSKTDLAKDKEQEKRTQEKKVNDYVAFDNSYNRNFKFLDKDSSIAYIKVKSFSREYSDKFYKNSFENIKKSDAKYLIIDVRNNYGGSLEEINNLYSYLAPEPYVLIKPSQVTSKITPLKTNYFRKSKPFQYALKSIFYPSFFFSQAFSTYKKDGKVYYKMKADKSTKPNKNAFNGKVFVLINGGSFSASSIITSKLKNDKRIVLVGEETGGANDGTVAGFYSYQKLPNSKIDLPIGLLLVQPNIEFTHTKKGVTPDITVTETMEDIIEKKDPQLEWVKKEIAKENTVK
;
A
#
# COMPACT_ATOMS: atom_id res chain seq x y z
N MET A 1 -43.95 -27.05 -0.59
CA MET A 1 -42.63 -27.16 -1.25
C MET A 1 -41.81 -25.88 -1.26
N LYS A 2 -42.38 -24.67 -1.45
CA LYS A 2 -41.62 -23.40 -1.45
C LYS A 2 -40.81 -23.10 -0.18
N ASN A 3 -41.30 -23.48 0.99
CA ASN A 3 -40.62 -23.19 2.27
C ASN A 3 -39.40 -24.09 2.56
N TYR A 4 -39.31 -25.27 1.98
CA TYR A 4 -38.17 -26.16 2.15
C TYR A 4 -36.93 -25.66 1.37
N TYR A 5 -37.08 -25.02 0.23
CA TYR A 5 -35.95 -24.43 -0.51
C TYR A 5 -35.36 -23.23 0.22
N LEU A 6 -36.17 -22.45 0.93
CA LEU A 6 -35.68 -21.35 1.77
C LEU A 6 -34.90 -21.89 2.99
N LEU A 7 -35.37 -22.97 3.61
CA LEU A 7 -34.70 -23.63 4.73
C LEU A 7 -33.36 -24.28 4.30
N ILE A 8 -33.31 -24.91 3.14
CA ILE A 8 -32.08 -25.49 2.57
C ILE A 8 -31.08 -24.38 2.20
N LEU A 9 -31.51 -23.27 1.59
CA LEU A 9 -30.67 -22.09 1.33
C LEU A 9 -30.15 -21.45 2.64
N PHE A 10 -30.97 -21.40 3.66
CA PHE A 10 -30.60 -20.89 4.97
C PHE A 10 -29.61 -21.83 5.70
N ALA A 11 -29.82 -23.16 5.64
CA ALA A 11 -28.89 -24.15 6.19
C ALA A 11 -27.55 -24.19 5.47
N LEU A 12 -27.51 -24.02 4.14
CA LEU A 12 -26.29 -23.90 3.34
C LEU A 12 -25.52 -22.62 3.67
N SER A 13 -26.22 -21.53 4.07
CA SER A 13 -25.57 -20.26 4.46
C SER A 13 -24.90 -20.36 5.83
N LEU A 14 -25.32 -21.27 6.71
CA LEU A 14 -24.72 -21.48 8.04
C LEU A 14 -23.45 -22.34 7.99
N ALA A 15 -23.20 -23.08 6.91
CA ALA A 15 -22.05 -23.99 6.79
C ALA A 15 -20.73 -23.30 6.40
N SER A 16 -20.72 -21.99 6.14
CA SER A 16 -19.57 -21.29 5.53
C SER A 16 -18.62 -20.59 6.51
N CYS A 17 -18.92 -20.51 7.80
CA CYS A 17 -18.03 -19.87 8.77
C CYS A 17 -17.07 -20.88 9.40
N ILE A 18 -15.81 -20.90 8.94
CA ILE A 18 -14.74 -21.61 9.66
C ILE A 18 -14.63 -20.98 11.06
N SER A 19 -14.80 -21.79 12.11
CA SER A 19 -14.62 -21.31 13.48
C SER A 19 -13.21 -20.79 13.70
N VAL A 20 -13.03 -19.83 14.63
CA VAL A 20 -11.71 -19.31 15.01
C VAL A 20 -10.75 -20.44 15.37
N ARG A 21 -11.23 -21.45 16.10
CA ARG A 21 -10.47 -22.65 16.46
C ARG A 21 -9.96 -23.38 15.21
N LYS A 22 -10.86 -23.78 14.31
CA LYS A 22 -10.49 -24.51 13.08
C LYS A 22 -9.56 -23.71 12.19
N HIS A 23 -9.75 -22.37 12.11
CA HIS A 23 -8.82 -21.49 11.39
C HIS A 23 -7.42 -21.53 12.01
N ASN A 24 -7.32 -21.43 13.34
CA ASN A 24 -6.04 -21.43 14.02
C ASN A 24 -5.34 -22.81 13.92
N GLU A 25 -6.09 -23.91 14.01
CA GLU A 25 -5.58 -25.26 13.76
C GLU A 25 -4.98 -25.36 12.35
N GLN A 26 -5.67 -24.83 11.33
CA GLN A 26 -5.15 -24.80 9.95
C GLN A 26 -3.87 -23.96 9.79
N THR A 27 -3.70 -22.89 10.56
CA THR A 27 -2.51 -22.02 10.47
C THR A 27 -1.29 -22.57 11.20
N THR A 28 -1.47 -23.57 12.07
CA THR A 28 -0.39 -24.18 12.85
C THR A 28 -0.10 -25.64 12.49
N SER A 29 -0.97 -26.30 11.70
CA SER A 29 -0.78 -27.69 11.29
C SER A 29 0.38 -27.80 10.30
N LEU A 30 1.16 -28.89 10.46
CA LEU A 30 2.20 -29.28 9.51
C LEU A 30 1.57 -29.84 8.23
N ILE A 31 2.09 -29.43 7.07
CA ILE A 31 1.67 -29.85 5.74
C ILE A 31 2.83 -30.58 5.10
N SER A 32 2.56 -31.75 4.50
CA SER A 32 3.61 -32.57 3.89
C SER A 32 4.29 -31.88 2.70
N PRO A 33 5.56 -32.22 2.41
CA PRO A 33 6.30 -31.63 1.27
C PRO A 33 5.57 -31.73 -0.06
N GLU A 34 4.94 -32.86 -0.37
CA GLU A 34 4.22 -33.09 -1.63
C GLU A 34 3.08 -32.08 -1.79
N LYS A 35 2.26 -31.91 -0.74
CA LYS A 35 1.15 -30.94 -0.75
C LYS A 35 1.63 -29.48 -0.85
N LEU A 36 2.78 -29.17 -0.25
CA LEU A 36 3.35 -27.82 -0.38
C LEU A 36 3.93 -27.58 -1.78
N LYS A 37 4.52 -28.59 -2.43
CA LYS A 37 4.94 -28.54 -3.85
C LYS A 37 3.75 -28.35 -4.79
N ASP A 38 2.60 -29.00 -4.53
CA ASP A 38 1.35 -28.76 -5.26
C ASP A 38 0.89 -27.29 -5.13
N ASP A 39 1.02 -26.69 -3.92
CA ASP A 39 0.71 -25.26 -3.72
C ASP A 39 1.66 -24.35 -4.50
N VAL A 40 2.93 -24.69 -4.63
CA VAL A 40 3.91 -23.95 -5.46
C VAL A 40 3.50 -24.01 -6.95
N ASP A 41 3.18 -25.19 -7.46
CA ASP A 41 2.75 -25.38 -8.85
C ASP A 41 1.42 -24.68 -9.13
N PHE A 42 0.48 -24.73 -8.18
CA PHE A 42 -0.77 -23.98 -8.29
C PHE A 42 -0.53 -22.46 -8.36
N ALA A 43 0.31 -21.91 -7.47
CA ALA A 43 0.63 -20.48 -7.47
C ALA A 43 1.24 -20.06 -8.82
N HIS A 44 2.23 -20.80 -9.32
CA HIS A 44 2.89 -20.55 -10.59
C HIS A 44 1.91 -20.63 -11.78
N SER A 45 1.06 -21.65 -11.81
CA SER A 45 0.01 -21.81 -12.84
C SER A 45 -0.96 -20.63 -12.84
N LYS A 46 -1.41 -20.17 -11.65
CA LYS A 46 -2.33 -19.03 -11.53
C LYS A 46 -1.69 -17.71 -11.92
N LEU A 47 -0.42 -17.51 -11.66
CA LEU A 47 0.32 -16.34 -12.17
C LEU A 47 0.37 -16.34 -13.70
N LYS A 48 0.69 -17.47 -14.32
CA LYS A 48 0.69 -17.61 -15.80
C LYS A 48 -0.69 -17.38 -16.42
N GLU A 49 -1.76 -17.79 -15.74
CA GLU A 49 -3.13 -17.65 -16.21
C GLU A 49 -3.65 -16.21 -16.12
N LEU A 50 -3.33 -15.52 -15.02
CA LEU A 50 -4.06 -14.31 -14.60
C LEU A 50 -3.26 -13.01 -14.73
N HIS A 51 -1.92 -13.07 -14.61
CA HIS A 51 -1.09 -11.87 -14.56
C HIS A 51 -0.78 -11.35 -15.99
N PRO A 52 -1.24 -10.14 -16.38
CA PRO A 52 -1.18 -9.70 -17.78
C PRO A 52 0.25 -9.40 -18.28
N GLN A 53 1.23 -9.23 -17.39
CA GLN A 53 2.63 -8.93 -17.72
C GLN A 53 3.60 -9.70 -16.80
N LEU A 54 3.39 -11.00 -16.64
CA LEU A 54 4.16 -11.83 -15.70
C LEU A 54 5.68 -11.76 -15.94
N TYR A 55 6.09 -11.59 -17.19
CA TYR A 55 7.48 -11.61 -17.61
C TYR A 55 8.03 -10.21 -17.94
N TRP A 56 7.47 -9.18 -17.37
CA TRP A 56 7.90 -7.79 -17.64
C TRP A 56 9.29 -7.49 -17.10
N TYR A 57 9.58 -8.00 -15.89
CA TYR A 57 10.83 -7.70 -15.17
C TYR A 57 11.71 -8.93 -14.94
N ILE A 58 11.22 -10.12 -15.22
CA ILE A 58 11.94 -11.39 -15.10
C ILE A 58 11.65 -12.27 -16.31
N SER A 59 12.65 -12.98 -16.83
CA SER A 59 12.42 -13.90 -17.95
C SER A 59 11.56 -15.10 -17.52
N LYS A 60 10.85 -15.70 -18.48
CA LYS A 60 10.09 -16.94 -18.23
C LYS A 60 11.01 -18.05 -17.68
N LYS A 61 12.19 -18.23 -18.28
CA LYS A 61 13.17 -19.22 -17.88
C LYS A 61 13.62 -19.02 -16.41
N ASP A 62 13.94 -17.78 -16.05
CA ASP A 62 14.41 -17.48 -14.69
C ASP A 62 13.30 -17.65 -13.66
N LEU A 63 12.07 -17.24 -13.98
CA LEU A 63 10.93 -17.43 -13.07
C LEU A 63 10.60 -18.91 -12.90
N ASP A 64 10.52 -19.70 -13.98
CA ASP A 64 10.30 -21.13 -13.93
C ASP A 64 11.38 -21.81 -13.05
N TYR A 65 12.67 -21.48 -13.27
CA TYR A 65 13.79 -21.99 -12.47
C TYR A 65 13.64 -21.67 -10.98
N LYS A 66 13.21 -20.45 -10.62
CA LYS A 66 13.03 -20.08 -9.20
C LYS A 66 11.91 -20.88 -8.53
N PHE A 67 10.81 -21.15 -9.24
CA PHE A 67 9.74 -22.01 -8.72
C PHE A 67 10.20 -23.46 -8.56
N ASP A 68 10.95 -23.99 -9.53
CA ASP A 68 11.48 -25.36 -9.47
C ASP A 68 12.55 -25.51 -8.37
N SER A 69 13.45 -24.53 -8.23
CA SER A 69 14.43 -24.51 -7.13
C SER A 69 13.76 -24.44 -5.76
N LEU A 70 12.68 -23.66 -5.62
CA LEU A 70 11.91 -23.62 -4.36
C LEU A 70 11.37 -25.02 -4.00
N LYS A 71 10.78 -25.75 -4.96
CA LYS A 71 10.25 -27.11 -4.72
C LYS A 71 11.32 -28.05 -4.19
N GLN A 72 12.57 -27.94 -4.67
CA GLN A 72 13.70 -28.76 -4.19
C GLN A 72 14.06 -28.49 -2.74
N THR A 73 13.81 -27.27 -2.23
CA THR A 73 14.09 -26.91 -0.83
C THR A 73 12.99 -27.30 0.16
N ILE A 74 11.88 -27.85 -0.34
CA ILE A 74 10.76 -28.32 0.49
C ILE A 74 10.89 -29.81 0.67
N ASP A 75 11.65 -30.22 1.68
CA ASP A 75 12.04 -31.60 1.99
C ASP A 75 11.41 -32.12 3.31
N GLN A 76 10.81 -31.23 4.11
CA GLN A 76 10.17 -31.55 5.37
C GLN A 76 8.81 -30.88 5.51
N PRO A 77 7.89 -31.40 6.37
CA PRO A 77 6.62 -30.75 6.65
C PRO A 77 6.80 -29.34 7.23
N LEU A 78 6.00 -28.39 6.74
CA LEU A 78 6.01 -27.00 7.17
C LEU A 78 4.63 -26.52 7.59
N THR A 79 4.59 -25.59 8.54
CA THR A 79 3.38 -24.82 8.83
C THR A 79 3.11 -23.79 7.71
N PRO A 80 1.88 -23.31 7.55
CA PRO A 80 1.57 -22.26 6.56
C PRO A 80 2.46 -21.02 6.67
N ILE A 81 2.84 -20.61 7.90
CA ILE A 81 3.71 -19.43 8.07
C ILE A 81 5.16 -19.73 7.63
N GLN A 82 5.70 -20.89 7.92
CA GLN A 82 7.02 -21.31 7.44
C GLN A 82 7.04 -21.39 5.90
N PHE A 83 5.98 -21.95 5.32
CA PHE A 83 5.82 -22.01 3.86
C PHE A 83 5.68 -20.62 3.23
N TYR A 84 4.93 -19.69 3.88
CA TYR A 84 4.86 -18.30 3.45
C TYR A 84 6.25 -17.66 3.30
N PHE A 85 7.13 -17.83 4.30
CA PHE A 85 8.50 -17.30 4.28
C PHE A 85 9.39 -17.94 3.19
N LYS A 86 9.04 -19.13 2.69
CA LYS A 86 9.72 -19.75 1.54
C LYS A 86 9.16 -19.31 0.19
N LEU A 87 7.83 -19.23 0.04
CA LEU A 87 7.18 -18.94 -1.23
C LEU A 87 7.17 -17.43 -1.57
N GLN A 88 6.94 -16.55 -0.57
CA GLN A 88 6.82 -15.12 -0.81
C GLN A 88 8.08 -14.49 -1.46
N PRO A 89 9.31 -14.85 -1.11
CA PRO A 89 10.51 -14.35 -1.80
C PRO A 89 10.51 -14.68 -3.31
N VAL A 90 9.97 -15.84 -3.70
CA VAL A 90 9.87 -16.23 -5.12
C VAL A 90 8.78 -15.43 -5.83
N ILE A 91 7.63 -15.22 -5.19
CA ILE A 91 6.56 -14.34 -5.69
C ILE A 91 7.08 -12.92 -5.89
N ALA A 92 7.88 -12.39 -4.95
CA ALA A 92 8.46 -11.04 -5.03
C ALA A 92 9.41 -10.86 -6.24
N GLN A 93 9.96 -11.95 -6.81
CA GLN A 93 10.81 -11.87 -8.01
C GLN A 93 10.05 -11.51 -9.28
N VAL A 94 8.72 -11.58 -9.28
CA VAL A 94 7.89 -11.04 -10.38
C VAL A 94 8.06 -9.52 -10.49
N ARG A 95 8.48 -8.87 -9.40
CA ARG A 95 8.75 -7.42 -9.31
C ARG A 95 7.53 -6.56 -9.62
N GLU A 96 6.39 -6.97 -9.09
CA GLU A 96 5.13 -6.24 -9.12
C GLU A 96 4.70 -5.92 -7.68
N GLY A 97 4.70 -4.64 -7.31
CA GLY A 97 4.50 -4.20 -5.93
C GLY A 97 3.12 -4.53 -5.33
N HIS A 98 2.13 -4.83 -6.18
CA HIS A 98 0.81 -5.26 -5.76
C HIS A 98 0.65 -6.78 -5.65
N LEU A 99 1.66 -7.55 -6.04
CA LEU A 99 1.66 -9.01 -5.99
C LEU A 99 2.36 -9.51 -4.72
N SER A 100 1.59 -9.96 -3.74
CA SER A 100 2.11 -10.49 -2.48
C SER A 100 1.12 -11.48 -1.87
N LEU A 101 1.63 -12.59 -1.35
CA LEU A 101 0.86 -13.52 -0.53
C LEU A 101 0.30 -12.82 0.71
N ARG A 102 -0.87 -13.23 1.17
CA ARG A 102 -1.40 -12.78 2.45
C ARG A 102 -0.76 -13.59 3.58
N ILE A 103 -0.17 -12.91 4.55
CA ILE A 103 0.46 -13.54 5.71
C ILE A 103 -0.58 -14.40 6.45
N PRO A 104 -0.35 -15.71 6.66
CA PRO A 104 -1.19 -16.53 7.51
C PRO A 104 -1.11 -16.03 8.95
N ARG A 105 -2.23 -15.54 9.48
CA ARG A 105 -2.28 -14.98 10.83
C ARG A 105 -3.26 -15.74 11.68
N ARG A 106 -2.89 -16.00 12.95
CA ARG A 106 -3.81 -16.44 13.98
C ARG A 106 -4.98 -15.44 14.09
N LYS A 107 -6.18 -15.96 14.29
CA LYS A 107 -7.36 -15.17 14.66
C LYS A 107 -7.56 -15.21 16.17
N PHE A 108 -8.03 -14.11 16.73
CA PHE A 108 -8.39 -14.00 18.13
C PHE A 108 -9.90 -14.12 18.30
N THR A 109 -10.33 -14.79 19.37
CA THR A 109 -11.73 -14.81 19.79
C THR A 109 -12.14 -13.44 20.32
N LYS A 110 -13.44 -13.16 20.37
CA LYS A 110 -13.96 -11.92 20.98
C LYS A 110 -13.45 -11.70 22.41
N LYS A 111 -13.30 -12.78 23.20
CA LYS A 111 -12.76 -12.71 24.56
C LYS A 111 -11.30 -12.31 24.58
N GLU A 112 -10.47 -12.92 23.74
CA GLU A 112 -9.05 -12.56 23.59
C GLU A 112 -8.89 -11.12 23.11
N ILE A 113 -9.69 -10.66 22.12
CA ILE A 113 -9.66 -9.27 21.63
C ILE A 113 -9.93 -8.30 22.78
N LYS A 114 -10.99 -8.54 23.61
CA LYS A 114 -11.28 -7.69 24.77
C LYS A 114 -10.11 -7.62 25.75
N VAL A 115 -9.42 -8.73 26.00
CA VAL A 115 -8.21 -8.75 26.86
C VAL A 115 -7.07 -7.95 26.21
N LEU A 116 -6.84 -8.10 24.89
CA LEU A 116 -5.79 -7.39 24.19
C LEU A 116 -6.03 -5.87 24.13
N GLU A 117 -7.29 -5.45 24.01
CA GLU A 117 -7.68 -4.03 24.02
C GLU A 117 -7.38 -3.34 25.36
N THR A 118 -7.30 -4.10 26.47
CA THR A 118 -6.88 -3.56 27.77
C THR A 118 -5.37 -3.41 27.94
N LYS A 119 -4.57 -3.95 27.01
CA LYS A 119 -3.11 -3.93 27.08
C LYS A 119 -2.54 -2.91 26.07
N LYS A 120 -1.41 -2.28 26.44
CA LYS A 120 -0.64 -1.45 25.52
C LYS A 120 0.04 -2.33 24.47
N PRO A 121 0.06 -1.92 23.21
CA PRO A 121 0.82 -2.65 22.19
C PRO A 121 2.32 -2.52 22.47
N MET A 122 3.09 -3.60 22.26
CA MET A 122 4.51 -3.62 22.62
C MET A 122 5.37 -2.78 21.68
N PHE A 123 5.25 -2.99 20.37
CA PHE A 123 6.10 -2.32 19.38
C PHE A 123 5.45 -1.09 18.74
N SER A 124 4.14 -0.98 18.63
CA SER A 124 3.47 0.17 18.02
C SER A 124 3.46 1.45 18.87
N ARG A 125 4.06 1.39 20.06
CA ARG A 125 4.36 2.58 20.88
C ARG A 125 5.51 3.41 20.34
N PHE A 126 6.27 2.89 19.36
CA PHE A 126 7.31 3.62 18.65
C PHE A 126 6.90 3.91 17.21
N GLU A 127 7.52 4.93 16.63
CA GLU A 127 7.57 5.13 15.18
C GLU A 127 8.99 4.83 14.72
N TYR A 128 9.10 4.20 13.55
CA TYR A 128 10.34 3.64 13.06
C TYR A 128 10.79 4.30 11.76
N TYR A 129 12.09 4.27 11.54
CA TYR A 129 12.75 4.62 10.29
C TYR A 129 13.70 3.48 9.90
N VAL A 130 13.70 3.14 8.61
CA VAL A 130 14.57 2.10 8.05
C VAL A 130 15.55 2.74 7.10
N LYS A 131 16.85 2.45 7.30
CA LYS A 131 17.93 2.86 6.40
C LYS A 131 18.88 1.70 6.18
N GLY A 132 18.90 1.13 4.97
CA GLY A 132 19.63 -0.09 4.70
C GLY A 132 19.16 -1.25 5.57
N GLU A 133 20.07 -1.86 6.32
CA GLU A 133 19.79 -2.96 7.25
C GLU A 133 19.56 -2.48 8.70
N HIS A 134 19.39 -1.18 8.92
CA HIS A 134 19.24 -0.57 10.24
C HIS A 134 17.81 -0.14 10.51
N LEU A 135 17.34 -0.35 11.75
CA LEU A 135 16.02 0.02 12.25
C LEU A 135 16.18 1.03 13.39
N TYR A 136 15.69 2.24 13.19
CA TYR A 136 15.77 3.32 14.16
C TYR A 136 14.42 3.65 14.75
N ILE A 137 14.39 4.00 16.04
CA ILE A 137 13.25 4.62 16.71
C ILE A 137 13.33 6.12 16.47
N ILE A 138 12.33 6.68 15.79
CA ILE A 138 12.27 8.14 15.53
C ILE A 138 11.27 8.86 16.45
N LYS A 139 10.39 8.10 17.11
CA LYS A 139 9.46 8.65 18.10
C LYS A 139 9.09 7.60 19.14
N ASN A 140 9.13 8.01 20.41
CA ASN A 140 8.69 7.23 21.55
C ASN A 140 7.37 7.85 22.06
N LYS A 141 6.24 7.15 21.87
CA LYS A 141 4.89 7.67 22.18
C LYS A 141 4.54 7.58 23.67
N ASP A 142 5.16 6.67 24.40
CA ASP A 142 4.81 6.33 25.79
C ASP A 142 5.87 6.76 26.80
N SER A 143 6.90 7.51 26.38
CA SER A 143 8.02 7.95 27.25
C SER A 143 8.68 6.80 28.03
N ILE A 144 8.69 5.58 27.44
CA ILE A 144 9.30 4.40 28.06
C ILE A 144 10.80 4.65 28.16
N GLU A 145 11.30 4.59 29.41
CA GLU A 145 12.73 4.49 29.74
C GLU A 145 13.63 5.28 28.81
N ASN A 146 13.66 6.59 28.80
CA ASN A 146 14.68 7.42 28.14
C ASN A 146 15.16 6.97 26.72
N ILE A 147 14.36 6.16 25.98
CA ILE A 147 14.66 5.81 24.60
C ILE A 147 14.44 7.05 23.74
N LYS A 148 15.53 7.62 23.25
CA LYS A 148 15.53 8.88 22.51
C LYS A 148 15.30 8.65 21.01
N PRO A 149 14.69 9.60 20.27
CA PRO A 149 14.72 9.58 18.81
C PRO A 149 16.15 9.45 18.28
N GLY A 150 16.33 8.65 17.21
CA GLY A 150 17.63 8.30 16.66
C GLY A 150 18.27 7.06 17.29
N THR A 151 17.63 6.42 18.27
CA THR A 151 18.10 5.16 18.85
C THR A 151 17.92 4.02 17.82
N GLU A 152 19.00 3.32 17.51
CA GLU A 152 19.00 2.11 16.67
C GLU A 152 18.61 0.88 17.49
N ILE A 153 17.75 0.02 16.97
CA ILE A 153 17.52 -1.34 17.51
C ILE A 153 18.48 -2.28 16.79
N VAL A 154 19.44 -2.84 17.51
CA VAL A 154 20.47 -3.72 16.94
C VAL A 154 20.15 -5.21 17.09
N ALA A 155 19.33 -5.60 18.08
CA ALA A 155 18.84 -6.96 18.24
C ALA A 155 17.47 -6.98 18.92
N ILE A 156 16.67 -8.03 18.63
CA ILE A 156 15.40 -8.36 19.30
C ILE A 156 15.50 -9.80 19.78
N ASN A 157 15.27 -10.04 21.08
CA ASN A 157 15.40 -11.36 21.69
C ASN A 157 16.72 -12.09 21.29
N THR A 158 17.84 -11.39 21.35
CA THR A 158 19.20 -11.86 20.97
C THR A 158 19.46 -12.03 19.47
N ILE A 159 18.45 -11.97 18.60
CA ILE A 159 18.63 -12.07 17.14
C ILE A 159 18.95 -10.69 16.57
N PRO A 160 20.03 -10.55 15.81
CA PRO A 160 20.40 -9.28 15.16
C PRO A 160 19.30 -8.76 14.25
N VAL A 161 19.03 -7.45 14.30
CA VAL A 161 18.04 -6.80 13.42
C VAL A 161 18.44 -6.94 11.95
N ALA A 162 19.73 -6.93 11.63
CA ALA A 162 20.22 -7.14 10.26
C ALA A 162 19.73 -8.46 9.63
N ASP A 163 19.64 -9.54 10.42
CA ASP A 163 19.12 -10.84 9.95
C ASP A 163 17.64 -10.75 9.59
N PHE A 164 16.83 -10.08 10.44
CA PHE A 164 15.43 -9.81 10.13
C PHE A 164 15.30 -8.90 8.89
N MET A 165 16.12 -7.86 8.78
CA MET A 165 16.09 -6.93 7.64
C MET A 165 16.36 -7.64 6.33
N LYS A 166 17.42 -8.45 6.25
CA LYS A 166 17.75 -9.26 5.07
C LYS A 166 16.58 -10.19 4.69
N LYS A 167 16.01 -10.88 5.66
CA LYS A 167 14.87 -11.79 5.47
C LYS A 167 13.62 -11.03 5.02
N TYR A 168 13.23 -9.97 5.73
CA TYR A 168 11.97 -9.28 5.48
C TYR A 168 11.99 -8.42 4.22
N ASN A 169 13.14 -7.85 3.84
CA ASN A 169 13.31 -7.19 2.54
C ASN A 169 13.00 -8.13 1.38
N SER A 170 13.39 -9.42 1.48
CA SER A 170 13.09 -10.41 0.43
C SER A 170 11.60 -10.72 0.26
N LEU A 171 10.78 -10.40 1.25
CA LEU A 171 9.32 -10.61 1.21
C LEU A 171 8.58 -9.46 0.51
N ILE A 172 9.22 -8.30 0.34
CA ILE A 172 8.57 -7.10 -0.18
C ILE A 172 8.66 -7.08 -1.70
N SER A 173 7.51 -7.20 -2.35
CA SER A 173 7.39 -6.95 -3.78
C SER A 173 7.51 -5.45 -4.04
N SER A 174 8.27 -5.08 -5.07
CA SER A 174 8.44 -3.70 -5.53
C SER A 174 8.28 -3.66 -7.04
N ASP A 175 7.80 -2.55 -7.59
CA ASP A 175 7.63 -2.43 -9.04
C ASP A 175 9.00 -2.32 -9.73
N GLY A 176 9.29 -3.23 -10.65
CA GLY A 176 10.53 -3.25 -11.42
C GLY A 176 11.80 -3.40 -10.58
N PHE A 177 12.80 -2.63 -10.90
CA PHE A 177 14.10 -2.60 -10.20
C PHE A 177 14.18 -1.46 -9.18
N ASN A 178 13.03 -0.94 -8.74
CA ASN A 178 12.95 0.08 -7.72
C ASN A 178 13.39 -0.47 -6.35
N THR A 179 14.19 0.29 -5.62
CA THR A 179 14.67 -0.03 -4.27
C THR A 179 14.21 0.97 -3.21
N THR A 180 13.62 2.09 -3.64
CA THR A 180 13.20 3.16 -2.73
C THR A 180 11.92 2.82 -1.97
N PHE A 181 11.04 1.94 -2.51
CA PHE A 181 9.81 1.53 -1.87
C PHE A 181 10.03 0.72 -0.58
N GLN A 182 10.98 -0.20 -0.61
CA GLN A 182 11.19 -1.19 0.46
C GLN A 182 11.38 -0.56 1.85
N PRO A 183 12.25 0.45 2.08
CA PRO A 183 12.42 1.06 3.40
C PRO A 183 11.13 1.71 3.93
N TYR A 184 10.38 2.40 3.04
CA TYR A 184 9.13 3.06 3.40
C TYR A 184 8.03 2.07 3.78
N PHE A 185 7.95 0.94 3.09
CA PHE A 185 6.98 -0.10 3.40
C PHE A 185 7.41 -0.94 4.60
N LEU A 186 8.69 -1.31 4.68
CA LEU A 186 9.20 -2.17 5.74
C LEU A 186 9.06 -1.56 7.13
N LYS A 187 9.29 -0.24 7.29
CA LYS A 187 9.09 0.44 8.59
C LYS A 187 7.69 0.24 9.16
N ASP A 188 6.67 0.11 8.30
CA ASP A 188 5.27 -0.03 8.69
C ASP A 188 4.87 -1.51 8.93
N VAL A 189 5.59 -2.46 8.31
CA VAL A 189 5.24 -3.89 8.36
C VAL A 189 6.25 -4.77 9.08
N PHE A 190 7.41 -4.26 9.49
CA PHE A 190 8.48 -5.02 10.13
C PHE A 190 7.98 -5.87 11.29
N PHE A 191 7.29 -5.25 12.25
CA PHE A 191 6.74 -5.97 13.41
C PHE A 191 5.52 -6.82 13.09
N ASN A 192 4.90 -6.65 11.94
CA ASN A 192 3.89 -7.59 11.43
C ASN A 192 4.54 -8.89 10.96
N PHE A 193 5.70 -8.83 10.28
CA PHE A 193 6.49 -10.01 9.91
C PHE A 193 7.09 -10.67 11.15
N TYR A 194 7.68 -9.88 12.05
CA TYR A 194 8.22 -10.37 13.31
C TYR A 194 7.19 -11.16 14.13
N THR A 195 6.00 -10.58 14.33
CA THR A 195 4.92 -11.22 15.08
C THR A 195 4.37 -12.46 14.35
N ALA A 196 4.33 -12.46 13.03
CA ALA A 196 3.89 -13.62 12.25
C ALA A 196 4.87 -14.79 12.37
N GLU A 197 6.16 -14.51 12.45
CA GLU A 197 7.22 -15.51 12.57
C GLU A 197 7.39 -16.03 14.00
N ASN A 198 7.43 -15.13 14.98
CA ASN A 198 7.78 -15.45 16.36
C ASN A 198 6.55 -15.61 17.28
N GLY A 199 5.36 -15.36 16.74
CA GLY A 199 4.12 -15.42 17.52
C GLY A 199 3.79 -14.10 18.23
N PHE A 200 2.74 -14.18 19.05
CA PHE A 200 2.24 -13.03 19.80
C PHE A 200 2.81 -13.06 21.22
N GLU A 201 3.93 -12.38 21.43
CA GLU A 201 4.64 -12.34 22.70
C GLU A 201 4.08 -11.25 23.62
N ASP A 202 4.06 -11.51 24.95
CA ASP A 202 3.74 -10.51 25.97
C ASP A 202 4.98 -9.76 26.47
N LYS A 203 6.19 -10.27 26.19
CA LYS A 203 7.48 -9.69 26.58
C LYS A 203 8.51 -9.93 25.50
N ALA A 204 9.34 -8.92 25.20
CA ALA A 204 10.50 -9.02 24.32
C ALA A 204 11.64 -8.15 24.85
N THR A 205 12.89 -8.53 24.57
CA THR A 205 14.05 -7.68 24.84
C THR A 205 14.48 -7.00 23.55
N ILE A 206 14.87 -5.73 23.63
CA ILE A 206 15.54 -5.02 22.53
C ILE A 206 16.91 -4.55 23.01
N GLN A 207 17.92 -4.84 22.21
CA GLN A 207 19.24 -4.22 22.37
C GLN A 207 19.30 -3.01 21.46
N THR A 208 19.79 -1.91 21.97
CA THR A 208 19.81 -0.62 21.29
C THR A 208 21.21 -0.02 21.27
N LEU A 209 21.44 0.84 20.29
CA LEU A 209 22.66 1.64 20.17
C LEU A 209 22.24 3.12 20.02
N TYR A 210 22.73 3.98 20.90
CA TYR A 210 22.52 5.43 20.82
C TYR A 210 23.80 6.16 21.16
N LYS A 211 24.36 6.95 20.20
CA LYS A 211 25.61 7.70 20.34
C LYS A 211 26.77 6.86 20.88
N GLY A 212 26.90 5.61 20.38
CA GLY A 212 27.95 4.66 20.80
C GLY A 212 27.63 3.86 22.06
N GLU A 213 26.61 4.21 22.83
CA GLU A 213 26.20 3.50 24.05
C GLU A 213 25.19 2.39 23.72
N LYS A 214 25.51 1.16 24.17
CA LYS A 214 24.61 0.01 24.07
C LYS A 214 23.79 -0.14 25.33
N LYS A 215 22.47 -0.33 25.15
CA LYS A 215 21.53 -0.61 26.26
C LYS A 215 20.56 -1.73 25.88
N THR A 216 20.12 -2.49 26.90
CA THR A 216 19.08 -3.52 26.73
C THR A 216 17.83 -3.08 27.48
N TYR A 217 16.71 -3.12 26.80
CA TYR A 217 15.40 -2.80 27.37
C TYR A 217 14.49 -4.01 27.26
N THR A 218 13.66 -4.21 28.29
CA THR A 218 12.60 -5.20 28.27
C THR A 218 11.28 -4.50 27.97
N LEU A 219 10.68 -4.83 26.85
CA LEU A 219 9.34 -4.35 26.47
C LEU A 219 8.30 -5.36 26.94
N THR A 220 7.24 -4.88 27.57
CA THR A 220 6.11 -5.71 28.04
C THR A 220 4.78 -5.12 27.54
N ARG A 221 3.76 -5.98 27.44
CA ARG A 221 2.39 -5.56 27.18
C ARG A 221 1.71 -5.19 28.48
N GLU A 222 1.99 -4.00 28.98
CA GLU A 222 1.39 -3.48 30.20
C GLU A 222 -0.12 -3.25 30.07
N LEU A 223 -0.83 -3.29 31.18
CA LEU A 223 -2.22 -2.88 31.20
C LEU A 223 -2.33 -1.36 30.95
N LYS A 224 -3.30 -0.98 30.17
CA LYS A 224 -3.65 0.44 29.96
C LYS A 224 -4.17 1.03 31.27
N SER A 225 -3.71 2.22 31.59
CA SER A 225 -4.24 3.00 32.70
C SER A 225 -5.68 3.45 32.40
N LYS A 226 -6.40 3.90 33.42
CA LYS A 226 -7.74 4.50 33.24
C LYS A 226 -7.68 5.69 32.28
N THR A 227 -6.59 6.46 32.33
CA THR A 227 -6.36 7.60 31.43
C THR A 227 -6.15 7.14 29.98
N ASP A 228 -5.41 6.05 29.74
CA ASP A 228 -5.22 5.50 28.38
C ASP A 228 -6.55 5.02 27.79
N LEU A 229 -7.37 4.30 28.58
CA LEU A 229 -8.69 3.82 28.16
C LEU A 229 -9.67 4.98 27.87
N ALA A 230 -9.57 6.08 28.64
CA ALA A 230 -10.37 7.29 28.40
C ALA A 230 -9.97 7.97 27.08
N LYS A 231 -8.66 8.07 26.82
CA LYS A 231 -8.13 8.61 25.54
C LYS A 231 -8.57 7.78 24.35
N ASP A 232 -8.54 6.45 24.43
CA ASP A 232 -8.99 5.55 23.36
C ASP A 232 -10.47 5.78 23.03
N LYS A 233 -11.34 5.88 24.06
CA LYS A 233 -12.77 6.16 23.88
C LYS A 233 -13.03 7.53 23.27
N GLU A 234 -12.27 8.55 23.71
CA GLU A 234 -12.37 9.89 23.13
C GLU A 234 -11.93 9.89 21.66
N GLN A 235 -10.87 9.14 21.33
CA GLN A 235 -10.40 9.02 19.95
C GLN A 235 -11.41 8.27 19.06
N GLU A 236 -12.05 7.21 19.57
CA GLU A 236 -13.15 6.55 18.86
C GLU A 236 -14.32 7.50 18.59
N LYS A 237 -14.72 8.27 19.61
CA LYS A 237 -15.79 9.27 19.48
C LYS A 237 -15.43 10.34 18.44
N ARG A 238 -14.22 10.92 18.52
CA ARG A 238 -13.70 11.88 17.54
C ARG A 238 -13.65 11.29 16.13
N THR A 239 -13.31 10.01 15.99
CA THR A 239 -13.28 9.32 14.71
C THR A 239 -14.68 9.22 14.10
N GLN A 240 -15.69 8.87 14.91
CA GLN A 240 -17.06 8.80 14.44
C GLN A 240 -17.61 10.19 14.05
N GLU A 241 -17.35 11.21 14.84
CA GLU A 241 -17.79 12.60 14.59
C GLU A 241 -17.09 13.23 13.37
N LYS A 242 -15.81 12.92 13.14
CA LYS A 242 -15.01 13.52 12.06
C LYS A 242 -14.95 12.69 10.78
N LYS A 243 -15.58 11.52 10.76
CA LYS A 243 -15.59 10.59 9.60
C LYS A 243 -16.13 11.26 8.33
N VAL A 244 -16.97 12.28 8.49
CA VAL A 244 -17.56 13.08 7.41
C VAL A 244 -16.54 14.04 6.74
N ASN A 245 -15.37 14.30 7.36
CA ASN A 245 -14.43 15.35 6.97
C ASN A 245 -13.05 14.80 6.54
N ASP A 246 -12.97 13.60 5.98
CA ASP A 246 -11.71 13.04 5.47
C ASP A 246 -10.64 12.79 6.55
N TYR A 247 -11.07 12.63 7.81
CA TYR A 247 -10.21 12.46 8.96
C TYR A 247 -9.71 11.01 9.10
N VAL A 248 -8.40 10.86 9.30
CA VAL A 248 -7.73 9.58 9.52
C VAL A 248 -7.39 9.45 11.01
N ALA A 249 -8.13 8.58 11.71
CA ALA A 249 -8.00 8.42 13.16
C ALA A 249 -6.64 7.89 13.58
N PHE A 250 -6.02 7.05 12.79
CA PHE A 250 -4.74 6.39 13.11
C PHE A 250 -3.62 7.40 13.38
N ASP A 251 -3.54 8.47 12.62
CA ASP A 251 -2.50 9.49 12.75
C ASP A 251 -3.03 10.86 13.21
N ASN A 252 -4.29 10.90 13.67
CA ASN A 252 -4.96 12.10 14.17
C ASN A 252 -4.88 13.28 13.20
N SER A 253 -5.08 13.03 11.93
CA SER A 253 -4.94 14.05 10.87
C SER A 253 -5.96 13.86 9.76
N TYR A 254 -5.98 14.77 8.80
CA TYR A 254 -6.81 14.66 7.60
C TYR A 254 -6.04 13.97 6.47
N ASN A 255 -6.76 13.18 5.65
CA ASN A 255 -6.20 12.53 4.48
C ASN A 255 -5.75 13.55 3.42
N ARG A 256 -6.51 14.65 3.28
CA ARG A 256 -6.14 15.78 2.42
C ARG A 256 -6.09 17.05 3.24
N ASN A 257 -5.10 17.89 2.94
CA ASN A 257 -4.92 19.17 3.62
C ASN A 257 -4.60 20.26 2.59
N PHE A 258 -5.22 21.42 2.74
CA PHE A 258 -4.98 22.60 1.92
C PHE A 258 -4.66 23.80 2.83
N LYS A 259 -3.65 24.57 2.46
CA LYS A 259 -3.29 25.84 3.12
C LYS A 259 -2.47 26.74 2.19
N PHE A 260 -2.42 28.01 2.47
CA PHE A 260 -1.38 28.88 1.95
C PHE A 260 -0.16 28.87 2.89
N LEU A 261 1.04 28.96 2.33
CA LEU A 261 2.31 28.92 3.11
C LEU A 261 2.83 30.31 3.46
N ASP A 262 2.29 31.33 2.84
CA ASP A 262 2.68 32.73 2.97
C ASP A 262 1.47 33.63 3.29
N LYS A 263 1.77 34.87 3.71
CA LYS A 263 0.74 35.82 4.17
C LYS A 263 -0.09 36.40 3.01
N ASP A 264 0.53 36.55 1.83
CA ASP A 264 -0.11 37.11 0.65
C ASP A 264 -0.85 36.05 -0.20
N SER A 265 -0.86 34.78 0.27
CA SER A 265 -1.52 33.66 -0.38
C SER A 265 -1.01 33.36 -1.80
N SER A 266 0.24 33.70 -2.09
CA SER A 266 0.87 33.45 -3.39
C SER A 266 1.33 32.01 -3.58
N ILE A 267 1.53 31.26 -2.47
CA ILE A 267 2.00 29.87 -2.44
C ILE A 267 0.93 28.95 -1.83
N ALA A 268 0.22 28.23 -2.69
CA ALA A 268 -0.74 27.20 -2.28
C ALA A 268 -0.04 25.87 -2.00
N TYR A 269 -0.47 25.15 -0.97
CA TYR A 269 0.04 23.83 -0.61
C TYR A 269 -1.10 22.83 -0.44
N ILE A 270 -1.03 21.71 -1.14
CA ILE A 270 -1.95 20.58 -1.03
C ILE A 270 -1.16 19.33 -0.66
N LYS A 271 -1.51 18.71 0.48
CA LYS A 271 -1.01 17.38 0.86
C LYS A 271 -2.11 16.34 0.67
N VAL A 272 -1.76 15.23 0.03
CA VAL A 272 -2.65 14.07 -0.15
C VAL A 272 -1.94 12.83 0.38
N LYS A 273 -2.46 12.23 1.46
CA LYS A 273 -1.89 11.02 2.08
C LYS A 273 -2.31 9.72 1.40
N SER A 274 -3.49 9.72 0.79
CA SER A 274 -4.03 8.56 0.07
C SER A 274 -5.09 9.02 -0.92
N PHE A 275 -5.12 8.41 -2.10
CA PHE A 275 -6.15 8.63 -3.10
C PHE A 275 -7.36 7.73 -2.83
N SER A 276 -8.11 8.03 -1.77
CA SER A 276 -9.24 7.22 -1.28
C SER A 276 -10.58 7.50 -1.96
N ARG A 277 -10.66 8.47 -2.85
CA ARG A 277 -11.84 9.02 -3.55
C ARG A 277 -12.89 9.68 -2.64
N GLU A 278 -13.17 9.15 -1.46
CA GLU A 278 -14.12 9.76 -0.53
C GLU A 278 -13.77 11.23 -0.28
N TYR A 279 -14.75 12.12 -0.38
CA TYR A 279 -14.62 13.58 -0.20
C TYR A 279 -13.66 14.30 -1.16
N SER A 280 -12.97 13.60 -2.08
CA SER A 280 -11.95 14.19 -2.95
C SER A 280 -12.52 15.26 -3.87
N ASP A 281 -13.69 15.05 -4.46
CA ASP A 281 -14.31 15.99 -5.41
C ASP A 281 -14.60 17.34 -4.74
N LYS A 282 -15.18 17.31 -3.54
CA LYS A 282 -15.45 18.52 -2.76
C LYS A 282 -14.16 19.20 -2.31
N PHE A 283 -13.18 18.42 -1.88
CA PHE A 283 -11.89 18.94 -1.43
C PHE A 283 -11.17 19.68 -2.58
N TYR A 284 -10.97 19.04 -3.73
CA TYR A 284 -10.27 19.67 -4.85
C TYR A 284 -11.03 20.86 -5.39
N LYS A 285 -12.36 20.75 -5.55
CA LYS A 285 -13.18 21.89 -5.97
C LYS A 285 -12.95 23.11 -5.08
N ASN A 286 -13.08 22.95 -3.76
CA ASN A 286 -12.93 24.06 -2.81
C ASN A 286 -11.48 24.61 -2.81
N SER A 287 -10.48 23.72 -2.84
CA SER A 287 -9.07 24.12 -2.83
C SER A 287 -8.72 24.95 -4.08
N PHE A 288 -9.09 24.47 -5.27
CA PHE A 288 -8.78 25.19 -6.52
C PHE A 288 -9.63 26.44 -6.74
N GLU A 289 -10.85 26.52 -6.19
CA GLU A 289 -11.62 27.76 -6.11
C GLU A 289 -10.90 28.81 -5.25
N ASN A 290 -10.33 28.41 -4.11
CA ASN A 290 -9.57 29.30 -3.23
C ASN A 290 -8.25 29.73 -3.89
N ILE A 291 -7.52 28.80 -4.54
CA ILE A 291 -6.30 29.10 -5.29
C ILE A 291 -6.58 30.15 -6.39
N LYS A 292 -7.67 29.97 -7.12
CA LYS A 292 -8.06 30.92 -8.18
C LYS A 292 -8.44 32.28 -7.61
N LYS A 293 -9.14 32.34 -6.47
CA LYS A 293 -9.54 33.61 -5.81
C LYS A 293 -8.36 34.39 -5.24
N SER A 294 -7.30 33.68 -4.78
CA SER A 294 -6.11 34.32 -4.22
C SER A 294 -5.09 34.76 -5.27
N ASP A 295 -5.30 34.41 -6.55
CA ASP A 295 -4.35 34.64 -7.64
C ASP A 295 -2.95 34.05 -7.34
N ALA A 296 -2.92 32.85 -6.69
CA ALA A 296 -1.70 32.17 -6.31
C ALA A 296 -0.80 31.89 -7.54
N LYS A 297 0.48 32.17 -7.41
CA LYS A 297 1.48 31.98 -8.48
C LYS A 297 2.13 30.61 -8.47
N TYR A 298 2.20 30.01 -7.29
CA TYR A 298 2.85 28.73 -7.04
C TYR A 298 1.90 27.74 -6.35
N LEU A 299 1.99 26.48 -6.77
CA LEU A 299 1.26 25.36 -6.13
C LEU A 299 2.26 24.26 -5.76
N ILE A 300 2.22 23.83 -4.52
CA ILE A 300 2.99 22.69 -4.04
C ILE A 300 2.03 21.53 -3.78
N ILE A 301 2.26 20.39 -4.43
CA ILE A 301 1.50 19.15 -4.22
C ILE A 301 2.41 18.14 -3.52
N ASP A 302 2.05 17.70 -2.32
CA ASP A 302 2.80 16.73 -1.53
C ASP A 302 2.11 15.37 -1.57
N VAL A 303 2.73 14.41 -2.28
CA VAL A 303 2.31 13.00 -2.36
C VAL A 303 3.34 12.07 -1.74
N ARG A 304 4.23 12.59 -0.90
CA ARG A 304 5.17 11.77 -0.13
C ARG A 304 4.41 10.85 0.84
N ASN A 305 4.85 9.59 0.95
CA ASN A 305 4.21 8.54 1.75
C ASN A 305 2.76 8.22 1.34
N ASN A 306 2.37 8.54 0.11
CA ASN A 306 1.07 8.21 -0.44
C ASN A 306 1.16 6.91 -1.25
N TYR A 307 0.73 5.79 -0.66
CA TYR A 307 0.75 4.47 -1.31
C TYR A 307 -0.27 4.29 -2.45
N GLY A 308 -0.90 5.38 -2.91
CA GLY A 308 -1.79 5.36 -4.06
C GLY A 308 -3.27 5.30 -3.71
N GLY A 309 -4.04 4.66 -4.57
CA GLY A 309 -5.50 4.51 -4.43
C GLY A 309 -6.26 4.63 -5.74
N SER A 310 -7.27 5.49 -5.78
CA SER A 310 -8.23 5.61 -6.88
C SER A 310 -7.67 6.31 -8.11
N LEU A 311 -7.78 5.65 -9.27
CA LEU A 311 -7.49 6.26 -10.57
C LEU A 311 -8.46 7.40 -10.91
N GLU A 312 -9.71 7.33 -10.46
CA GLU A 312 -10.69 8.40 -10.69
C GLU A 312 -10.30 9.65 -9.92
N GLU A 313 -9.74 9.51 -8.71
CA GLU A 313 -9.27 10.65 -7.93
C GLU A 313 -8.05 11.32 -8.54
N ILE A 314 -7.04 10.53 -8.96
CA ILE A 314 -5.87 11.13 -9.62
C ILE A 314 -6.25 11.78 -10.97
N ASN A 315 -7.24 11.24 -11.68
CA ASN A 315 -7.77 11.87 -12.89
C ASN A 315 -8.47 13.20 -12.58
N ASN A 316 -9.23 13.25 -11.48
CA ASN A 316 -9.85 14.48 -11.00
C ASN A 316 -8.79 15.53 -10.60
N LEU A 317 -7.80 15.16 -9.78
CA LEU A 317 -6.69 16.07 -9.43
C LEU A 317 -5.95 16.56 -10.67
N TYR A 318 -5.61 15.67 -11.61
CA TYR A 318 -4.90 16.04 -12.83
C TYR A 318 -5.72 16.99 -13.71
N SER A 319 -7.06 16.92 -13.69
CA SER A 319 -7.91 17.85 -14.44
C SER A 319 -7.73 19.33 -14.03
N TYR A 320 -7.34 19.57 -12.77
CA TYR A 320 -7.01 20.91 -12.27
C TYR A 320 -5.57 21.37 -12.61
N LEU A 321 -4.76 20.50 -13.20
CA LEU A 321 -3.35 20.77 -13.54
C LEU A 321 -3.10 20.72 -15.05
N ALA A 322 -3.97 20.04 -15.80
CA ALA A 322 -3.81 19.83 -17.22
C ALA A 322 -4.01 21.15 -17.99
N PRO A 323 -3.08 21.49 -18.91
CA PRO A 323 -3.22 22.71 -19.75
C PRO A 323 -4.21 22.52 -20.90
N GLU A 324 -4.46 21.29 -21.32
CA GLU A 324 -5.24 20.92 -22.50
C GLU A 324 -5.99 19.58 -22.28
N PRO A 325 -6.93 19.18 -23.15
CA PRO A 325 -7.56 17.88 -23.08
C PRO A 325 -6.51 16.75 -23.10
N TYR A 326 -6.70 15.75 -22.24
CA TYR A 326 -5.73 14.70 -22.01
C TYR A 326 -6.38 13.31 -21.82
N VAL A 327 -5.56 12.29 -21.95
CA VAL A 327 -5.86 10.92 -21.52
C VAL A 327 -4.88 10.56 -20.39
N LEU A 328 -5.40 10.12 -19.23
CA LEU A 328 -4.54 9.87 -18.06
C LEU A 328 -3.73 8.60 -18.20
N ILE A 329 -4.37 7.48 -18.58
CA ILE A 329 -3.75 6.16 -18.70
C ILE A 329 -3.95 5.58 -20.09
N LYS A 330 -3.05 4.71 -20.51
CA LYS A 330 -3.22 3.88 -21.72
C LYS A 330 -4.35 2.87 -21.48
N PRO A 331 -4.97 2.28 -22.54
CA PRO A 331 -5.91 1.20 -22.40
C PRO A 331 -5.32 0.07 -21.56
N SER A 332 -6.05 -0.39 -20.52
CA SER A 332 -5.58 -1.38 -19.56
C SER A 332 -5.66 -2.80 -20.14
N GLN A 333 -4.50 -3.43 -20.35
CA GLN A 333 -4.43 -4.80 -20.87
C GLN A 333 -4.85 -5.82 -19.81
N VAL A 334 -5.52 -6.89 -20.26
CA VAL A 334 -5.91 -8.08 -19.48
C VAL A 334 -5.49 -9.35 -20.24
N THR A 335 -5.43 -10.49 -19.54
CA THR A 335 -5.00 -11.77 -20.17
C THR A 335 -6.05 -12.35 -21.12
N SER A 336 -7.34 -12.12 -20.88
CA SER A 336 -8.43 -12.63 -21.73
C SER A 336 -9.72 -11.84 -21.55
N LYS A 337 -10.70 -12.04 -22.46
CA LYS A 337 -12.03 -11.40 -22.37
C LYS A 337 -12.79 -11.74 -21.08
N ILE A 338 -12.56 -12.93 -20.52
CA ILE A 338 -13.23 -13.39 -19.30
C ILE A 338 -12.46 -13.04 -18.02
N THR A 339 -11.27 -12.43 -18.11
CA THR A 339 -10.45 -12.07 -16.95
C THR A 339 -11.22 -11.24 -15.91
N PRO A 340 -12.03 -10.23 -16.28
CA PRO A 340 -12.80 -9.46 -15.30
C PRO A 340 -13.81 -10.29 -14.51
N LEU A 341 -14.28 -11.41 -15.06
CA LEU A 341 -15.19 -12.35 -14.39
C LEU A 341 -14.48 -13.19 -13.33
N LYS A 342 -13.14 -13.29 -13.38
CA LYS A 342 -12.33 -14.03 -12.41
C LYS A 342 -12.11 -13.27 -11.10
N THR A 343 -12.68 -12.08 -10.97
CA THR A 343 -12.76 -11.36 -9.68
C THR A 343 -13.63 -12.14 -8.71
N ASN A 344 -13.24 -12.16 -7.44
CA ASN A 344 -14.01 -12.90 -6.42
C ASN A 344 -15.22 -12.06 -5.96
N TYR A 345 -16.24 -11.95 -6.80
CA TYR A 345 -17.43 -11.13 -6.60
C TYR A 345 -18.11 -11.36 -5.24
N PHE A 346 -18.18 -12.62 -4.80
CA PHE A 346 -18.82 -13.00 -3.53
C PHE A 346 -17.88 -12.96 -2.31
N ARG A 347 -16.60 -12.65 -2.50
CA ARG A 347 -15.62 -12.68 -1.41
C ARG A 347 -16.00 -11.74 -0.27
N LYS A 348 -15.84 -12.23 0.98
CA LYS A 348 -16.17 -11.52 2.22
C LYS A 348 -17.64 -11.06 2.34
N SER A 349 -18.55 -11.60 1.54
CA SER A 349 -19.98 -11.29 1.66
C SER A 349 -20.57 -11.94 2.91
N LYS A 350 -21.30 -11.16 3.71
CA LYS A 350 -22.16 -11.68 4.77
C LYS A 350 -23.36 -12.41 4.12
N PRO A 351 -24.06 -13.33 4.83
CA PRO A 351 -25.18 -14.10 4.25
C PRO A 351 -26.19 -13.26 3.47
N PHE A 352 -26.66 -12.17 4.06
CA PHE A 352 -27.59 -11.24 3.39
C PHE A 352 -26.96 -10.60 2.13
N GLN A 353 -25.70 -10.17 2.21
CA GLN A 353 -25.00 -9.59 1.06
C GLN A 353 -24.75 -10.64 -0.03
N TYR A 354 -24.53 -11.90 0.35
CA TYR A 354 -24.39 -12.99 -0.61
C TYR A 354 -25.67 -13.20 -1.40
N ALA A 355 -26.82 -13.29 -0.70
CA ALA A 355 -28.14 -13.38 -1.33
C ALA A 355 -28.40 -12.20 -2.28
N LEU A 356 -28.18 -10.97 -1.82
CA LEU A 356 -28.36 -9.78 -2.63
C LEU A 356 -27.45 -9.77 -3.86
N LYS A 357 -26.17 -10.10 -3.70
CA LYS A 357 -25.21 -10.23 -4.80
C LYS A 357 -25.58 -11.32 -5.79
N SER A 358 -26.19 -12.43 -5.34
CA SER A 358 -26.66 -13.48 -6.23
C SER A 358 -27.75 -13.00 -7.17
N ILE A 359 -28.65 -12.14 -6.71
CA ILE A 359 -29.71 -11.50 -7.53
C ILE A 359 -29.08 -10.62 -8.61
N PHE A 360 -28.03 -9.84 -8.27
CA PHE A 360 -27.37 -8.91 -9.18
C PHE A 360 -26.23 -9.55 -9.99
N TYR A 361 -25.89 -10.82 -9.75
CA TYR A 361 -24.80 -11.50 -10.45
C TYR A 361 -24.97 -11.57 -11.98
N PRO A 362 -26.16 -11.84 -12.54
CA PRO A 362 -26.36 -11.81 -13.99
C PRO A 362 -26.01 -10.42 -14.59
N SER A 363 -26.50 -9.34 -13.98
CA SER A 363 -26.17 -7.97 -14.42
C SER A 363 -24.67 -7.68 -14.33
N PHE A 364 -24.02 -8.08 -13.23
CA PHE A 364 -22.57 -7.99 -13.09
C PHE A 364 -21.86 -8.79 -14.21
N PHE A 365 -22.28 -10.05 -14.46
CA PHE A 365 -21.70 -10.89 -15.48
C PHE A 365 -21.77 -10.24 -16.88
N PHE A 366 -22.95 -9.78 -17.28
CA PHE A 366 -23.12 -9.10 -18.57
C PHE A 366 -22.29 -7.81 -18.63
N SER A 367 -22.32 -6.99 -17.58
CA SER A 367 -21.50 -5.78 -17.52
C SER A 367 -20.02 -6.06 -17.72
N GLN A 368 -19.48 -7.09 -17.08
CA GLN A 368 -18.07 -7.47 -17.20
C GLN A 368 -17.77 -8.10 -18.57
N ALA A 369 -18.68 -8.90 -19.13
CA ALA A 369 -18.50 -9.52 -20.44
C ALA A 369 -18.35 -8.48 -21.57
N PHE A 370 -19.07 -7.33 -21.48
CA PHE A 370 -18.98 -6.23 -22.44
C PHE A 370 -17.95 -5.14 -22.06
N SER A 371 -17.28 -5.30 -20.94
CA SER A 371 -16.26 -4.34 -20.47
C SER A 371 -14.91 -4.50 -21.16
N THR A 372 -14.72 -5.56 -21.98
CA THR A 372 -13.48 -5.84 -22.69
C THR A 372 -13.64 -5.72 -24.21
N TYR A 373 -12.53 -5.42 -24.89
CA TYR A 373 -12.44 -5.43 -26.35
C TYR A 373 -11.09 -5.98 -26.81
N LYS A 374 -11.02 -6.42 -28.05
CA LYS A 374 -9.78 -6.92 -28.68
C LYS A 374 -9.25 -5.87 -29.66
N LYS A 375 -7.96 -5.57 -29.57
CA LYS A 375 -7.26 -4.68 -30.50
C LYS A 375 -5.81 -5.18 -30.67
N ASP A 376 -5.31 -5.28 -31.89
CA ASP A 376 -3.92 -5.67 -32.22
C ASP A 376 -3.48 -6.98 -31.51
N GLY A 377 -4.35 -7.99 -31.54
CA GLY A 377 -4.10 -9.29 -30.91
C GLY A 377 -4.20 -9.31 -29.37
N LYS A 378 -4.30 -8.16 -28.70
CA LYS A 378 -4.39 -8.02 -27.24
C LYS A 378 -5.82 -7.75 -26.79
N VAL A 379 -6.10 -8.05 -25.53
CA VAL A 379 -7.39 -7.77 -24.89
C VAL A 379 -7.24 -6.64 -23.88
N TYR A 380 -8.17 -5.71 -23.94
CA TYR A 380 -8.18 -4.52 -23.07
C TYR A 380 -9.49 -4.41 -22.30
N TYR A 381 -9.41 -3.84 -21.11
CA TYR A 381 -10.55 -3.48 -20.27
C TYR A 381 -10.87 -2.01 -20.42
N LYS A 382 -12.15 -1.67 -20.61
CA LYS A 382 -12.63 -0.28 -20.74
C LYS A 382 -12.65 0.41 -19.38
N MET A 383 -11.91 1.49 -19.22
CA MET A 383 -11.87 2.32 -18.01
C MET A 383 -12.29 3.75 -18.33
N LYS A 384 -12.73 4.50 -17.31
CA LYS A 384 -12.99 5.94 -17.49
C LYS A 384 -11.70 6.74 -17.68
N ALA A 385 -10.64 6.34 -16.99
CA ALA A 385 -9.36 7.02 -17.01
C ALA A 385 -8.58 6.89 -18.34
N ASP A 386 -8.98 5.97 -19.22
CA ASP A 386 -8.43 5.83 -20.58
C ASP A 386 -9.17 6.68 -21.64
N LYS A 387 -10.13 7.49 -21.20
CA LYS A 387 -10.88 8.40 -22.08
C LYS A 387 -10.35 9.82 -22.00
N SER A 388 -10.53 10.57 -23.08
CA SER A 388 -10.20 12.00 -23.11
C SER A 388 -11.01 12.76 -22.05
N THR A 389 -10.30 13.52 -21.23
CA THR A 389 -10.83 14.36 -20.17
C THR A 389 -10.45 15.81 -20.44
N LYS A 390 -11.38 16.74 -20.28
CA LYS A 390 -11.12 18.19 -20.41
C LYS A 390 -10.53 18.73 -19.11
N PRO A 391 -9.65 19.76 -19.19
CA PRO A 391 -9.23 20.51 -18.01
C PRO A 391 -10.42 21.08 -17.24
N ASN A 392 -10.27 21.19 -15.92
CA ASN A 392 -11.27 21.86 -15.10
C ASN A 392 -11.28 23.37 -15.37
N LYS A 393 -12.45 24.01 -15.26
CA LYS A 393 -12.58 25.49 -15.42
C LYS A 393 -11.76 26.31 -14.43
N ASN A 394 -11.35 25.70 -13.32
CA ASN A 394 -10.48 26.26 -12.30
C ASN A 394 -9.06 25.63 -12.37
N ALA A 395 -8.62 25.17 -13.55
CA ALA A 395 -7.28 24.63 -13.70
C ALA A 395 -6.22 25.69 -13.36
N PHE A 396 -5.18 25.25 -12.66
CA PHE A 396 -4.06 26.10 -12.26
C PHE A 396 -3.02 26.17 -13.38
N ASN A 397 -2.64 27.38 -13.76
CA ASN A 397 -1.71 27.62 -14.86
C ASN A 397 -0.33 28.14 -14.41
N GLY A 398 -0.14 28.34 -13.11
CA GLY A 398 1.14 28.78 -12.55
C GLY A 398 2.16 27.64 -12.45
N LYS A 399 3.28 27.90 -11.80
CA LYS A 399 4.35 26.92 -11.58
C LYS A 399 3.95 25.93 -10.46
N VAL A 400 4.20 24.65 -10.69
CA VAL A 400 3.84 23.57 -9.75
C VAL A 400 5.11 22.86 -9.28
N PHE A 401 5.23 22.64 -7.98
CA PHE A 401 6.20 21.75 -7.37
C PHE A 401 5.50 20.50 -6.83
N VAL A 402 6.05 19.34 -7.08
CA VAL A 402 5.49 18.08 -6.56
C VAL A 402 6.51 17.39 -5.68
N LEU A 403 6.17 17.20 -4.40
CA LEU A 403 7.03 16.51 -3.44
C LEU A 403 6.76 15.01 -3.49
N ILE A 404 7.82 14.23 -3.75
CA ILE A 404 7.78 12.78 -3.92
C ILE A 404 8.85 12.08 -3.09
N ASN A 405 8.60 10.81 -2.74
CA ASN A 405 9.61 9.93 -2.12
C ASN A 405 9.30 8.45 -2.39
N GLY A 406 10.11 7.53 -1.85
CA GLY A 406 9.90 6.09 -1.99
C GLY A 406 8.55 5.57 -1.49
N GLY A 407 7.83 6.34 -0.66
CA GLY A 407 6.45 6.06 -0.26
C GLY A 407 5.40 6.54 -1.28
N SER A 408 5.77 7.24 -2.36
CA SER A 408 4.87 7.61 -3.46
C SER A 408 4.73 6.40 -4.39
N PHE A 409 3.60 5.64 -4.26
CA PHE A 409 3.45 4.35 -4.91
C PHE A 409 2.10 4.22 -5.64
N SER A 410 2.00 3.33 -6.63
CA SER A 410 0.76 3.01 -7.37
C SER A 410 0.16 4.25 -8.06
N ALA A 411 -1.07 4.67 -7.71
CA ALA A 411 -1.71 5.84 -8.29
C ALA A 411 -0.86 7.12 -8.12
N SER A 412 -0.08 7.24 -7.03
CA SER A 412 0.84 8.37 -6.84
C SER A 412 1.95 8.38 -7.88
N SER A 413 2.51 7.22 -8.23
CA SER A 413 3.51 7.14 -9.31
C SER A 413 2.91 7.40 -10.67
N ILE A 414 1.69 6.91 -10.95
CA ILE A 414 0.99 7.13 -12.22
C ILE A 414 0.76 8.63 -12.47
N ILE A 415 0.23 9.36 -11.48
CA ILE A 415 0.02 10.80 -11.64
C ILE A 415 1.35 11.55 -11.72
N THR A 416 2.35 11.17 -10.92
CA THR A 416 3.69 11.78 -10.93
C THR A 416 4.36 11.58 -12.29
N SER A 417 4.28 10.38 -12.90
CA SER A 417 4.77 10.11 -14.26
C SER A 417 4.11 11.04 -15.27
N LYS A 418 2.80 11.25 -15.16
CA LYS A 418 2.06 12.12 -16.06
C LYS A 418 2.46 13.60 -15.88
N LEU A 419 2.67 14.03 -14.62
CA LEU A 419 3.05 15.41 -14.28
C LEU A 419 4.48 15.75 -14.73
N LYS A 420 5.40 14.79 -14.73
CA LYS A 420 6.81 15.00 -15.14
C LYS A 420 6.97 15.51 -16.56
N ASN A 421 6.01 15.27 -17.43
CA ASN A 421 6.06 15.73 -18.82
C ASN A 421 5.60 17.18 -19.04
N ASP A 422 5.12 17.86 -17.99
CA ASP A 422 4.72 19.26 -18.06
C ASP A 422 5.86 20.17 -17.59
N LYS A 423 6.38 21.03 -18.48
CA LYS A 423 7.50 21.95 -18.19
C LYS A 423 7.24 22.94 -17.04
N ARG A 424 5.97 23.16 -16.67
CA ARG A 424 5.60 24.00 -15.53
C ARG A 424 5.79 23.28 -14.18
N ILE A 425 6.04 21.98 -14.21
CA ILE A 425 6.06 21.11 -13.03
C ILE A 425 7.49 20.68 -12.73
N VAL A 426 7.89 20.83 -11.46
CA VAL A 426 9.18 20.41 -10.95
C VAL A 426 8.97 19.37 -9.87
N LEU A 427 9.47 18.15 -10.07
CA LEU A 427 9.45 17.07 -9.08
C LEU A 427 10.63 17.22 -8.14
N VAL A 428 10.37 17.25 -6.82
CA VAL A 428 11.39 17.44 -5.78
C VAL A 428 11.34 16.30 -4.77
N GLY A 429 12.48 15.73 -4.43
CA GLY A 429 12.59 14.73 -3.39
C GLY A 429 13.38 13.50 -3.80
N GLU A 430 12.79 12.31 -3.66
CA GLU A 430 13.40 11.02 -3.98
C GLU A 430 12.62 10.30 -5.09
N GLU A 431 13.26 9.30 -5.74
CA GLU A 431 12.59 8.42 -6.70
C GLU A 431 11.33 7.80 -6.08
N THR A 432 10.19 7.79 -6.81
CA THR A 432 8.94 7.17 -6.34
C THR A 432 9.11 5.65 -6.15
N GLY A 433 8.35 5.08 -5.21
CA GLY A 433 8.37 3.63 -4.96
C GLY A 433 7.64 2.80 -6.00
N GLY A 434 6.70 3.37 -6.74
CA GLY A 434 6.05 2.70 -7.86
C GLY A 434 6.74 3.03 -9.18
N ALA A 435 6.68 2.08 -10.14
CA ALA A 435 7.36 2.24 -11.43
C ALA A 435 6.78 3.37 -12.28
N ASN A 436 7.67 4.03 -13.02
CA ASN A 436 7.30 5.01 -14.05
C ASN A 436 6.49 4.38 -15.20
N ASP A 437 6.75 3.11 -15.48
CA ASP A 437 6.15 2.37 -16.60
C ASP A 437 4.72 1.90 -16.34
N GLY A 438 4.25 1.96 -15.10
CA GLY A 438 2.96 1.47 -14.64
C GLY A 438 3.04 0.28 -13.69
N THR A 439 1.92 -0.35 -13.43
CA THR A 439 1.80 -1.44 -12.45
C THR A 439 0.65 -2.38 -12.82
N VAL A 440 0.64 -3.60 -12.26
CA VAL A 440 -0.46 -4.55 -12.43
C VAL A 440 -1.36 -4.52 -11.19
N ALA A 441 -2.53 -3.89 -11.34
CA ALA A 441 -3.44 -3.62 -10.22
C ALA A 441 -4.92 -3.58 -10.67
N GLY A 442 -5.74 -2.70 -10.08
CA GLY A 442 -7.14 -2.45 -10.40
C GLY A 442 -8.07 -3.51 -9.84
N PHE A 443 -8.41 -4.53 -10.62
CA PHE A 443 -9.16 -5.67 -10.12
C PHE A 443 -8.23 -6.78 -9.66
N TYR A 444 -8.66 -7.56 -8.66
CA TYR A 444 -7.88 -8.66 -8.12
C TYR A 444 -8.66 -9.98 -8.17
N SER A 445 -7.96 -11.04 -8.55
CA SER A 445 -8.38 -12.42 -8.32
C SER A 445 -7.64 -12.96 -7.09
N TYR A 446 -8.38 -13.35 -6.07
CA TYR A 446 -7.81 -13.93 -4.85
C TYR A 446 -7.79 -15.45 -4.99
N GLN A 447 -6.63 -15.98 -5.29
CA GLN A 447 -6.42 -17.43 -5.40
C GLN A 447 -6.04 -17.98 -4.02
N LYS A 448 -6.76 -19.00 -3.56
CA LYS A 448 -6.46 -19.67 -2.30
C LYS A 448 -5.67 -20.95 -2.61
N LEU A 449 -4.45 -21.05 -2.10
CA LEU A 449 -3.60 -22.22 -2.25
C LEU A 449 -4.32 -23.47 -1.69
N PRO A 450 -4.34 -24.60 -2.42
CA PRO A 450 -5.21 -25.73 -2.09
C PRO A 450 -4.91 -26.40 -0.75
N ASN A 451 -3.66 -26.40 -0.29
CA ASN A 451 -3.22 -27.08 0.92
C ASN A 451 -2.96 -26.10 2.07
N SER A 452 -2.08 -25.15 1.92
CA SER A 452 -1.73 -24.14 2.95
C SER A 452 -2.84 -23.13 3.23
N LYS A 453 -3.83 -23.02 2.32
CA LYS A 453 -4.94 -22.05 2.41
C LYS A 453 -4.48 -20.58 2.40
N ILE A 454 -3.24 -20.31 2.01
CA ILE A 454 -2.72 -18.95 1.85
C ILE A 454 -3.43 -18.27 0.66
N ASP A 455 -3.85 -17.03 0.83
CA ASP A 455 -4.43 -16.23 -0.26
C ASP A 455 -3.31 -15.57 -1.09
N LEU A 456 -3.36 -15.76 -2.41
CA LEU A 456 -2.54 -15.09 -3.42
C LEU A 456 -3.42 -14.12 -4.22
N PRO A 457 -3.48 -12.84 -3.87
CA PRO A 457 -4.15 -11.83 -4.69
C PRO A 457 -3.30 -11.52 -5.93
N ILE A 458 -3.89 -11.66 -7.12
CA ILE A 458 -3.25 -11.37 -8.40
C ILE A 458 -3.99 -10.20 -9.05
N GLY A 459 -3.27 -9.12 -9.37
CA GLY A 459 -3.79 -8.01 -10.15
C GLY A 459 -4.14 -8.45 -11.57
N LEU A 460 -5.25 -7.95 -12.12
CA LEU A 460 -5.78 -8.39 -13.40
C LEU A 460 -5.61 -7.36 -14.53
N LEU A 461 -5.29 -6.11 -14.20
CA LEU A 461 -5.16 -5.03 -15.17
C LEU A 461 -3.73 -4.49 -15.18
N LEU A 462 -3.14 -4.38 -16.35
CA LEU A 462 -1.95 -3.55 -16.58
C LEU A 462 -2.41 -2.08 -16.69
N VAL A 463 -2.01 -1.26 -15.73
CA VAL A 463 -2.33 0.18 -15.67
C VAL A 463 -1.06 0.97 -15.92
N GLN A 464 -1.02 1.69 -17.03
CA GLN A 464 0.13 2.48 -17.46
C GLN A 464 -0.26 3.94 -17.64
N PRO A 465 0.53 4.92 -17.18
CA PRO A 465 0.27 6.33 -17.50
C PRO A 465 0.37 6.55 -19.01
N ASN A 466 -0.44 7.46 -19.54
CA ASN A 466 -0.39 7.81 -20.97
C ASN A 466 0.69 8.86 -21.22
N ILE A 467 1.92 8.40 -21.31
CA ILE A 467 3.12 9.19 -21.61
C ILE A 467 3.96 8.47 -22.66
N GLU A 468 4.88 9.19 -23.30
CA GLU A 468 5.95 8.59 -24.10
C GLU A 468 7.02 8.07 -23.14
N PHE A 469 7.33 6.79 -23.24
CA PHE A 469 8.24 6.12 -22.29
C PHE A 469 9.68 6.04 -22.82
N THR A 470 10.60 6.34 -21.94
CA THR A 470 11.82 5.54 -21.81
C THR A 470 11.56 4.45 -20.75
N HIS A 471 11.52 3.19 -21.13
CA HIS A 471 11.30 2.08 -20.21
C HIS A 471 12.45 1.97 -19.22
N THR A 472 12.37 2.72 -18.12
CA THR A 472 13.44 2.74 -17.10
C THR A 472 13.38 1.54 -16.18
N LYS A 473 12.22 0.87 -16.11
CA LYS A 473 11.95 -0.22 -15.15
C LYS A 473 12.23 0.17 -13.69
N LYS A 474 12.16 1.48 -13.40
CA LYS A 474 12.39 2.11 -12.09
C LYS A 474 11.23 3.04 -11.76
N GLY A 475 11.27 3.67 -10.60
CA GLY A 475 10.33 4.72 -10.21
C GLY A 475 10.47 6.00 -11.04
N VAL A 476 9.64 6.97 -10.74
CA VAL A 476 9.74 8.32 -11.33
C VAL A 476 10.87 9.05 -10.62
N THR A 477 11.92 9.38 -11.36
CA THR A 477 13.06 10.15 -10.84
C THR A 477 12.65 11.60 -10.64
N PRO A 478 12.93 12.24 -9.49
CA PRO A 478 12.71 13.67 -9.31
C PRO A 478 13.60 14.50 -10.26
N ASP A 479 13.20 15.74 -10.53
CA ASP A 479 14.05 16.71 -11.25
C ASP A 479 15.13 17.26 -10.31
N ILE A 480 14.77 17.42 -9.04
CA ILE A 480 15.65 17.88 -7.97
C ILE A 480 15.67 16.84 -6.85
N THR A 481 16.82 16.17 -6.67
CA THR A 481 16.99 15.21 -5.59
C THR A 481 17.28 15.94 -4.28
N VAL A 482 16.40 15.74 -3.29
CA VAL A 482 16.57 16.21 -1.91
C VAL A 482 16.17 15.08 -0.98
N THR A 483 17.17 14.48 -0.32
CA THR A 483 16.98 13.36 0.61
C THR A 483 16.89 13.87 2.04
N GLU A 484 15.93 13.34 2.80
CA GLU A 484 15.75 13.62 4.22
C GLU A 484 16.81 12.85 5.03
N THR A 485 17.52 13.55 5.92
CA THR A 485 18.51 12.93 6.83
C THR A 485 17.83 12.44 8.12
N MET A 486 18.54 11.64 8.90
CA MET A 486 18.07 11.23 10.25
C MET A 486 17.88 12.45 11.16
N GLU A 487 18.78 13.41 11.09
CA GLU A 487 18.72 14.68 11.84
C GLU A 487 17.47 15.48 11.46
N ASP A 488 17.16 15.57 10.16
CA ASP A 488 15.95 16.26 9.70
C ASP A 488 14.69 15.60 10.27
N ILE A 489 14.63 14.25 10.27
CA ILE A 489 13.49 13.49 10.81
C ILE A 489 13.33 13.75 12.31
N ILE A 490 14.43 13.71 13.08
CA ILE A 490 14.44 13.91 14.53
C ILE A 490 14.04 15.34 14.88
N GLU A 491 14.57 16.32 14.15
CA GLU A 491 14.31 17.75 14.35
C GLU A 491 13.01 18.21 13.69
N LYS A 492 12.30 17.31 12.99
CA LYS A 492 11.06 17.57 12.23
C LYS A 492 11.23 18.68 11.19
N LYS A 493 12.41 18.75 10.58
CA LYS A 493 12.69 19.61 9.43
C LYS A 493 12.12 18.97 8.17
N ASP A 494 11.78 19.78 7.19
CA ASP A 494 11.32 19.34 5.86
C ASP A 494 12.25 19.93 4.79
N PRO A 495 13.40 19.28 4.53
CA PRO A 495 14.40 19.81 3.60
C PRO A 495 13.87 19.99 2.18
N GLN A 496 12.93 19.13 1.75
CA GLN A 496 12.32 19.21 0.44
C GLN A 496 11.41 20.45 0.30
N LEU A 497 10.56 20.69 1.30
CA LEU A 497 9.70 21.86 1.33
C LEU A 497 10.51 23.14 1.49
N GLU A 498 11.56 23.13 2.30
CA GLU A 498 12.45 24.29 2.47
C GLU A 498 13.23 24.59 1.17
N TRP A 499 13.66 23.58 0.43
CA TRP A 499 14.26 23.77 -0.90
C TRP A 499 13.29 24.50 -1.85
N VAL A 500 12.03 24.04 -1.90
CA VAL A 500 11.00 24.67 -2.76
C VAL A 500 10.77 26.13 -2.37
N LYS A 501 10.65 26.44 -1.09
CA LYS A 501 10.47 27.81 -0.60
C LYS A 501 11.65 28.72 -0.99
N LYS A 502 12.89 28.22 -0.85
CA LYS A 502 14.10 28.95 -1.26
C LYS A 502 14.10 29.20 -2.76
N GLU A 503 13.70 28.25 -3.58
CA GLU A 503 13.65 28.41 -5.03
C GLU A 503 12.59 29.45 -5.45
N ILE A 504 11.40 29.40 -4.85
CA ILE A 504 10.35 30.41 -5.08
C ILE A 504 10.84 31.80 -4.67
N ALA A 505 11.54 31.94 -3.53
CA ALA A 505 12.08 33.23 -3.10
C ALA A 505 13.10 33.81 -4.09
N LYS A 506 13.98 32.98 -4.65
CA LYS A 506 14.93 33.40 -5.70
C LYS A 506 14.21 33.90 -6.97
N GLU A 507 13.18 33.17 -7.44
CA GLU A 507 12.40 33.59 -8.62
C GLU A 507 11.70 34.94 -8.42
N ASN A 508 11.27 35.25 -7.20
CA ASN A 508 10.64 36.51 -6.88
C ASN A 508 11.64 37.68 -6.73
N THR A 509 12.93 37.41 -6.48
CA THR A 509 13.98 38.45 -6.39
C THR A 509 14.59 38.81 -7.74
N VAL A 510 14.42 37.96 -8.75
CA VAL A 510 14.95 38.18 -10.12
C VAL A 510 13.94 38.93 -11.00
N LYS A 511 12.70 39.08 -10.56
CA LYS A 511 11.66 39.87 -11.22
C LYS A 511 11.59 41.29 -10.66
#